data_71824c5f8d8910d75e078d3f798d69c6
#
_entry.id   71824c5f8d8910d75e078d3f798d69c6
#
_cell.length_a   1.000
_cell.length_b   1.000
_cell.length_c   1.000
_cell.angle_alpha   90.00
_cell.angle_beta   90.00
_cell.angle_gamma   90.00
#
_symmetry.space_group_name_H-M   'P 1'
#
loop_
_entity.id
_entity.type
_entity.pdbx_description
1 polymer ?
#
loop_
_entity_poly.entity_id
_entity_poly.type
_entity_poly.pdbx_seq_one_letter_code
_entity_poly.pdbx_strand_id
1 'polypeptide(L)'
;MITIEHVYLLTGAMVLVFAVLSARDRSNPRRWGNAAFWGLLALSFLAGSHVSDFWNGMVVIALVAVGGLGLMHKGAAATSTPEARAASAVRRGNALFGPALIVPVLALLGTLLLKNSGWIEPKQVTLICLGLGVLIALAVCYVWLRPPLLAPAQEGRRLIDTIGWAAVLPQMLASLGAVFALAGVGGAVGHLASDWLPLGTPLAAAIAYCLGMALFTFVMGNAFAAFPVMTAAIGLPLIVHRFGGDPAIMSAIGMLAGFCGTLLTPMAANFNLVPAALLELPDRHGVIRAQAPTALILLAANTALMAGLVYRF
;
A
#
# COMPACT_ATOMS: atom_id res chain seq x y z
N MET A 1 -10.07 23.86 -10.61
CA MET A 1 -10.20 22.39 -10.49
C MET A 1 -9.04 21.88 -9.65
N ILE A 2 -9.33 21.09 -8.61
CA ILE A 2 -8.32 20.46 -7.78
C ILE A 2 -7.81 19.21 -8.54
N THR A 3 -6.50 19.15 -8.75
CA THR A 3 -5.83 18.05 -9.47
C THR A 3 -4.98 17.21 -8.52
N ILE A 4 -4.52 16.07 -8.96
CA ILE A 4 -3.62 15.20 -8.21
C ILE A 4 -2.29 15.88 -7.86
N GLU A 5 -1.85 16.85 -8.68
CA GLU A 5 -0.64 17.64 -8.43
C GLU A 5 -0.68 18.39 -7.09
N HIS A 6 -1.84 18.89 -6.67
CA HIS A 6 -1.98 19.54 -5.36
C HIS A 6 -1.75 18.53 -4.21
N VAL A 7 -2.15 17.28 -4.40
CA VAL A 7 -1.90 16.21 -3.41
C VAL A 7 -0.41 15.86 -3.39
N TYR A 8 0.24 15.80 -4.56
CA TYR A 8 1.68 15.57 -4.65
C TYR A 8 2.48 16.69 -4.00
N LEU A 9 2.13 17.95 -4.25
CA LEU A 9 2.77 19.10 -3.60
C LEU A 9 2.62 19.05 -2.07
N LEU A 10 1.43 18.76 -1.57
CA LEU A 10 1.17 18.63 -0.14
C LEU A 10 1.99 17.50 0.49
N THR A 11 1.94 16.32 -0.14
CA THR A 11 2.68 15.14 0.33
C THR A 11 4.19 15.39 0.29
N GLY A 12 4.69 15.94 -0.82
CA GLY A 12 6.10 16.28 -0.99
C GLY A 12 6.58 17.32 0.03
N ALA A 13 5.79 18.36 0.29
CA ALA A 13 6.10 19.34 1.32
C ALA A 13 6.17 18.70 2.72
N MET A 14 5.24 17.82 3.06
CA MET A 14 5.26 17.12 4.36
C MET A 14 6.48 16.20 4.49
N VAL A 15 6.80 15.42 3.44
CA VAL A 15 7.98 14.54 3.43
C VAL A 15 9.28 15.36 3.49
N LEU A 16 9.31 16.54 2.87
CA LEU A 16 10.44 17.48 2.99
C LEU A 16 10.61 17.96 4.44
N VAL A 17 9.52 18.26 5.13
CA VAL A 17 9.56 18.58 6.58
C VAL A 17 10.16 17.42 7.36
N PHE A 18 9.79 16.16 7.05
CA PHE A 18 10.40 14.99 7.71
C PHE A 18 11.91 14.88 7.41
N ALA A 19 12.33 15.16 6.16
CA ALA A 19 13.76 15.19 5.81
C ALA A 19 14.53 16.22 6.63
N VAL A 20 14.01 17.44 6.76
CA VAL A 20 14.60 18.52 7.55
C VAL A 20 14.64 18.16 9.04
N LEU A 21 13.57 17.61 9.59
CA LEU A 21 13.52 17.17 10.97
C LEU A 21 14.50 16.01 11.24
N SER A 22 14.66 15.09 10.29
CA SER A 22 15.62 13.99 10.37
C SER A 22 17.07 14.51 10.35
N ALA A 23 17.39 15.48 9.49
CA ALA A 23 18.72 16.11 9.45
C ALA A 23 19.08 16.82 10.76
N ARG A 24 18.08 17.38 11.46
CA ARG A 24 18.25 18.08 12.74
C ARG A 24 18.33 17.14 13.95
N ASP A 25 17.97 15.87 13.78
CA ASP A 25 17.95 14.89 14.87
C ASP A 25 19.37 14.40 15.22
N ARG A 26 19.97 15.04 16.21
CA ARG A 26 21.32 14.67 16.70
C ARG A 26 21.36 13.34 17.45
N SER A 27 20.20 12.78 17.84
CA SER A 27 20.13 11.49 18.51
C SER A 27 20.30 10.31 17.53
N ASN A 28 20.07 10.55 16.24
CA ASN A 28 20.22 9.54 15.19
C ASN A 28 21.63 9.58 14.58
N PRO A 29 22.45 8.53 14.75
CA PRO A 29 23.78 8.47 14.16
C PRO A 29 23.77 8.48 12.63
N ARG A 30 22.67 8.04 12.02
CA ARG A 30 22.46 8.01 10.56
C ARG A 30 21.46 9.06 10.05
N ARG A 31 21.37 10.19 10.75
CA ARG A 31 20.44 11.29 10.43
C ARG A 31 20.51 11.77 8.98
N TRP A 32 21.70 11.78 8.40
CA TRP A 32 21.89 12.22 7.02
C TRP A 32 21.37 11.19 6.00
N GLY A 33 21.46 9.90 6.33
CA GLY A 33 20.84 8.84 5.52
C GLY A 33 19.31 8.95 5.52
N ASN A 34 18.69 9.15 6.69
CA ASN A 34 17.25 9.41 6.77
C ASN A 34 16.88 10.70 6.01
N ALA A 35 17.64 11.77 6.21
CA ALA A 35 17.38 13.04 5.52
C ALA A 35 17.49 12.91 3.99
N ALA A 36 18.51 12.19 3.51
CA ALA A 36 18.69 11.92 2.09
C ALA A 36 17.52 11.08 1.52
N PHE A 37 17.12 10.02 2.22
CA PHE A 37 16.02 9.17 1.79
C PHE A 37 14.70 9.94 1.68
N TRP A 38 14.32 10.65 2.75
CA TRP A 38 13.08 11.44 2.75
C TRP A 38 13.18 12.65 1.82
N GLY A 39 14.35 13.23 1.65
CA GLY A 39 14.60 14.32 0.68
C GLY A 39 14.45 13.86 -0.76
N LEU A 40 14.99 12.70 -1.12
CA LEU A 40 14.80 12.09 -2.45
C LEU A 40 13.34 11.74 -2.71
N LEU A 41 12.65 11.19 -1.70
CA LEU A 41 11.23 10.89 -1.83
C LEU A 41 10.39 12.18 -1.96
N ALA A 42 10.72 13.24 -1.21
CA ALA A 42 10.09 14.54 -1.36
C ALA A 42 10.30 15.12 -2.77
N LEU A 43 11.52 15.02 -3.29
CA LEU A 43 11.85 15.45 -4.65
C LEU A 43 11.01 14.71 -5.71
N SER A 44 10.82 13.39 -5.55
CA SER A 44 9.96 12.61 -6.43
C SER A 44 8.52 13.11 -6.45
N PHE A 45 7.95 13.50 -5.29
CA PHE A 45 6.60 14.08 -5.24
C PHE A 45 6.53 15.51 -5.76
N LEU A 46 7.52 16.35 -5.47
CA LEU A 46 7.49 17.79 -5.80
C LEU A 46 7.85 18.08 -7.27
N ALA A 47 8.71 17.26 -7.85
CA ALA A 47 9.27 17.51 -9.18
C ALA A 47 9.07 16.34 -10.15
N GLY A 48 8.57 15.18 -9.71
CA GLY A 48 8.51 13.96 -10.52
C GLY A 48 7.72 14.11 -11.83
N SER A 49 6.63 14.87 -11.83
CA SER A 49 5.83 15.16 -13.03
C SER A 49 6.53 16.09 -14.04
N HIS A 50 7.56 16.83 -13.60
CA HIS A 50 8.31 17.79 -14.40
C HIS A 50 9.67 17.27 -14.89
N VAL A 51 10.06 16.09 -14.44
CA VAL A 51 11.36 15.47 -14.71
C VAL A 51 11.15 14.25 -15.62
N SER A 52 12.11 13.96 -16.52
CA SER A 52 12.00 12.80 -17.39
C SER A 52 12.05 11.48 -16.63
N ASP A 53 11.48 10.42 -17.23
CA ASP A 53 11.44 9.06 -16.64
C ASP A 53 12.83 8.53 -16.29
N PHE A 54 13.85 8.90 -17.05
CA PHE A 54 15.24 8.53 -16.75
C PHE A 54 15.69 9.08 -15.40
N TRP A 55 15.49 10.37 -15.13
CA TRP A 55 15.88 10.98 -13.87
C TRP A 55 15.01 10.51 -12.69
N ASN A 56 13.72 10.27 -12.92
CA ASN A 56 12.86 9.62 -11.92
C ASN A 56 13.39 8.23 -11.57
N GLY A 57 13.83 7.45 -12.57
CA GLY A 57 14.50 6.16 -12.35
C GLY A 57 15.78 6.30 -11.53
N MET A 58 16.61 7.32 -11.79
CA MET A 58 17.82 7.59 -10.99
C MET A 58 17.50 7.93 -9.53
N VAL A 59 16.44 8.71 -9.28
CA VAL A 59 15.96 8.97 -7.90
C VAL A 59 15.55 7.67 -7.20
N VAL A 60 14.84 6.79 -7.90
CA VAL A 60 14.46 5.47 -7.35
C VAL A 60 15.69 4.62 -7.04
N ILE A 61 16.68 4.57 -7.93
CA ILE A 61 17.94 3.85 -7.67
C ILE A 61 18.65 4.43 -6.45
N ALA A 62 18.70 5.75 -6.30
CA ALA A 62 19.29 6.40 -5.13
C ALA A 62 18.53 6.05 -3.83
N LEU A 63 17.20 6.03 -3.85
CA LEU A 63 16.37 5.59 -2.71
C LEU A 63 16.69 4.14 -2.32
N VAL A 64 16.78 3.25 -3.31
CA VAL A 64 17.14 1.83 -3.08
C VAL A 64 18.55 1.70 -2.52
N ALA A 65 19.51 2.47 -3.02
CA ALA A 65 20.87 2.47 -2.51
C ALA A 65 20.93 2.91 -1.04
N VAL A 66 20.26 4.02 -0.68
CA VAL A 66 20.23 4.50 0.71
C VAL A 66 19.58 3.47 1.64
N GLY A 67 18.45 2.87 1.23
CA GLY A 67 17.77 1.84 2.00
C GLY A 67 18.55 0.53 2.08
N GLY A 68 19.05 0.03 0.94
CA GLY A 68 19.75 -1.26 0.83
C GLY A 68 21.13 -1.28 1.50
N LEU A 69 21.85 -0.17 1.48
CA LEU A 69 23.12 -0.03 2.23
C LEU A 69 22.91 0.20 3.73
N GLY A 70 21.66 0.18 4.19
CA GLY A 70 21.33 0.33 5.59
C GLY A 70 21.72 1.70 6.16
N LEU A 71 21.71 2.77 5.36
CA LEU A 71 22.08 4.11 5.78
C LEU A 71 20.98 4.80 6.62
N MET A 72 19.85 4.14 6.82
CA MET A 72 18.75 4.61 7.65
C MET A 72 18.82 4.01 9.06
N HIS A 73 18.37 4.79 10.04
CA HIS A 73 18.23 4.33 11.42
C HIS A 73 17.12 5.09 12.14
N LYS A 74 16.45 4.43 13.09
CA LYS A 74 15.43 5.06 13.93
C LYS A 74 16.12 5.95 14.98
N GLY A 75 15.75 7.24 15.02
CA GLY A 75 16.19 8.17 16.07
C GLY A 75 15.23 8.17 17.27
N ALA A 76 15.62 8.86 18.33
CA ALA A 76 14.76 9.15 19.48
C ALA A 76 13.97 10.44 19.21
N ALA A 77 12.85 10.33 18.50
CA ALA A 77 11.98 11.48 18.27
C ALA A 77 11.31 11.95 19.57
N ALA A 78 11.21 13.27 19.75
CA ALA A 78 10.41 13.83 20.83
C ALA A 78 8.93 13.46 20.62
N THR A 79 8.35 12.72 21.54
CA THR A 79 6.95 12.29 21.53
C THR A 79 6.37 12.35 22.93
N SER A 80 5.06 12.23 23.06
CA SER A 80 4.42 12.07 24.36
C SER A 80 4.85 10.78 25.05
N THR A 81 4.91 10.80 26.38
CA THR A 81 5.28 9.61 27.15
C THR A 81 4.26 8.46 26.96
N PRO A 82 4.69 7.19 27.10
CA PRO A 82 3.77 6.06 27.02
C PRO A 82 2.58 6.17 27.99
N GLU A 83 2.84 6.70 29.21
CA GLU A 83 1.83 6.90 30.26
C GLU A 83 0.81 7.97 29.83
N ALA A 84 1.24 9.09 29.24
CA ALA A 84 0.37 10.14 28.76
C ALA A 84 -0.51 9.63 27.60
N ARG A 85 0.07 8.79 26.70
CA ARG A 85 -0.70 8.15 25.62
C ARG A 85 -1.74 7.17 26.18
N ALA A 86 -1.37 6.33 27.13
CA ALA A 86 -2.29 5.38 27.77
C ALA A 86 -3.42 6.12 28.50
N ALA A 87 -3.12 7.13 29.28
CA ALA A 87 -4.15 7.95 29.97
C ALA A 87 -5.08 8.64 28.96
N SER A 88 -4.54 9.14 27.85
CA SER A 88 -5.33 9.73 26.77
C SER A 88 -6.24 8.69 26.09
N ALA A 89 -5.74 7.48 25.84
CA ALA A 89 -6.51 6.40 25.25
C ALA A 89 -7.66 5.93 26.16
N VAL A 90 -7.38 5.75 27.45
CA VAL A 90 -8.42 5.39 28.44
C VAL A 90 -9.52 6.47 28.51
N ARG A 91 -9.14 7.75 28.55
CA ARG A 91 -10.09 8.86 28.65
C ARG A 91 -10.97 9.01 27.42
N ARG A 92 -10.45 8.76 26.21
CA ARG A 92 -11.16 8.98 24.95
C ARG A 92 -11.76 7.72 24.35
N GLY A 93 -11.23 6.56 24.69
CA GLY A 93 -11.74 5.28 24.22
C GLY A 93 -11.87 5.21 22.70
N ASN A 94 -12.98 4.66 22.26
CA ASN A 94 -13.28 4.49 20.82
C ASN A 94 -13.48 5.81 20.05
N ALA A 95 -13.67 6.95 20.71
CA ALA A 95 -13.79 8.23 20.03
C ALA A 95 -12.51 8.59 19.23
N LEU A 96 -11.35 8.02 19.59
CA LEU A 96 -10.09 8.18 18.82
C LEU A 96 -10.16 7.66 17.38
N PHE A 97 -11.09 6.73 17.08
CA PHE A 97 -11.33 6.29 15.71
C PHE A 97 -12.07 7.32 14.85
N GLY A 98 -12.76 8.29 15.47
CA GLY A 98 -13.52 9.31 14.74
C GLY A 98 -12.70 10.03 13.67
N PRO A 99 -11.59 10.71 14.01
CA PRO A 99 -10.74 11.35 13.01
C PRO A 99 -10.19 10.39 11.95
N ALA A 100 -9.84 9.15 12.33
CA ALA A 100 -9.35 8.16 11.38
C ALA A 100 -10.41 7.75 10.35
N LEU A 101 -11.69 7.65 10.78
CA LEU A 101 -12.81 7.31 9.90
C LEU A 101 -13.18 8.44 8.93
N ILE A 102 -12.82 9.69 9.21
CA ILE A 102 -13.05 10.82 8.29
C ILE A 102 -12.38 10.53 6.93
N VAL A 103 -11.18 9.95 6.91
CA VAL A 103 -10.41 9.72 5.70
C VAL A 103 -11.14 8.78 4.71
N PRO A 104 -11.51 7.54 5.07
CA PRO A 104 -12.23 6.66 4.17
C PRO A 104 -13.65 7.14 3.85
N VAL A 105 -14.34 7.78 4.79
CA VAL A 105 -15.67 8.34 4.55
C VAL A 105 -15.62 9.45 3.50
N LEU A 106 -14.67 10.39 3.59
CA LEU A 106 -14.52 11.45 2.59
C LEU A 106 -14.01 10.93 1.26
N ALA A 107 -13.15 9.91 1.24
CA ALA A 107 -12.75 9.26 0.00
C ALA A 107 -13.96 8.62 -0.71
N LEU A 108 -14.82 7.92 0.03
CA LEU A 108 -16.03 7.30 -0.51
C LEU A 108 -17.06 8.33 -0.98
N LEU A 109 -17.48 9.21 -0.08
CA LEU A 109 -18.49 10.23 -0.38
C LEU A 109 -18.01 11.19 -1.48
N GLY A 110 -16.74 11.59 -1.44
CA GLY A 110 -16.15 12.42 -2.48
C GLY A 110 -16.15 11.74 -3.85
N THR A 111 -15.81 10.45 -3.90
CA THR A 111 -15.88 9.70 -5.16
C THR A 111 -17.30 9.62 -5.71
N LEU A 112 -18.30 9.40 -4.86
CA LEU A 112 -19.70 9.29 -5.27
C LEU A 112 -20.30 10.64 -5.68
N LEU A 113 -20.01 11.71 -4.94
CA LEU A 113 -20.69 13.00 -5.09
C LEU A 113 -19.92 13.98 -5.99
N LEU A 114 -18.59 13.94 -6.00
CA LEU A 114 -17.78 14.96 -6.66
C LEU A 114 -17.19 14.52 -8.00
N LYS A 115 -17.35 13.26 -8.40
CA LYS A 115 -16.82 12.75 -9.68
C LYS A 115 -17.26 13.58 -10.90
N ASN A 116 -18.49 14.07 -10.89
CA ASN A 116 -19.09 14.83 -12.01
C ASN A 116 -19.25 16.33 -11.69
N SER A 117 -18.66 16.83 -10.59
CA SER A 117 -18.86 18.22 -10.13
C SER A 117 -18.09 19.26 -10.94
N GLY A 118 -17.09 18.86 -11.73
CA GLY A 118 -16.16 19.78 -12.41
C GLY A 118 -15.13 20.46 -11.48
N TRP A 119 -15.22 20.26 -10.16
CA TRP A 119 -14.31 20.88 -9.19
C TRP A 119 -13.04 20.06 -8.97
N ILE A 120 -13.13 18.75 -9.17
CA ILE A 120 -12.05 17.77 -8.93
C ILE A 120 -11.79 17.02 -10.24
N GLU A 121 -10.54 16.64 -10.47
CA GLU A 121 -10.13 15.80 -11.60
C GLU A 121 -10.83 14.44 -11.55
N PRO A 122 -11.68 14.09 -12.55
CA PRO A 122 -12.55 12.91 -12.49
C PRO A 122 -11.79 11.57 -12.43
N LYS A 123 -10.59 11.52 -13.04
CA LYS A 123 -9.76 10.31 -13.08
C LYS A 123 -9.11 10.00 -11.72
N GLN A 124 -8.91 11.02 -10.87
CA GLN A 124 -8.17 10.91 -9.62
C GLN A 124 -9.00 11.33 -8.39
N VAL A 125 -10.31 11.41 -8.54
CA VAL A 125 -11.21 11.94 -7.50
C VAL A 125 -11.04 11.24 -6.16
N THR A 126 -10.88 9.92 -6.14
CA THR A 126 -10.72 9.13 -4.90
C THR A 126 -9.44 9.51 -4.15
N LEU A 127 -8.32 9.63 -4.86
CA LEU A 127 -7.03 10.00 -4.25
C LEU A 127 -7.03 11.45 -3.77
N ILE A 128 -7.64 12.35 -4.52
CA ILE A 128 -7.77 13.76 -4.11
C ILE A 128 -8.66 13.87 -2.87
N CYS A 129 -9.80 13.18 -2.84
CA CYS A 129 -10.69 13.18 -1.68
C CYS A 129 -10.06 12.49 -0.46
N LEU A 130 -9.22 11.48 -0.67
CA LEU A 130 -8.42 10.89 0.40
C LEU A 130 -7.45 11.93 1.00
N GLY A 131 -6.74 12.68 0.16
CA GLY A 131 -5.85 13.77 0.60
C GLY A 131 -6.60 14.86 1.37
N LEU A 132 -7.76 15.30 0.87
CA LEU A 132 -8.64 16.24 1.57
C LEU A 132 -9.13 15.65 2.91
N GLY A 133 -9.47 14.37 2.92
CA GLY A 133 -9.86 13.64 4.13
C GLY A 133 -8.79 13.68 5.22
N VAL A 134 -7.53 13.49 4.84
CA VAL A 134 -6.38 13.59 5.75
C VAL A 134 -6.26 15.00 6.32
N LEU A 135 -6.40 16.05 5.50
CA LEU A 135 -6.34 17.43 5.97
C LEU A 135 -7.47 17.76 6.96
N ILE A 136 -8.70 17.33 6.66
CA ILE A 136 -9.85 17.55 7.53
C ILE A 136 -9.68 16.74 8.83
N ALA A 137 -9.26 15.48 8.76
CA ALA A 137 -8.97 14.67 9.93
C ALA A 137 -7.90 15.32 10.83
N LEU A 138 -6.84 15.87 10.21
CA LEU A 138 -5.79 16.59 10.92
C LEU A 138 -6.33 17.85 11.60
N ALA A 139 -7.16 18.64 10.91
CA ALA A 139 -7.79 19.82 11.47
C ALA A 139 -8.69 19.46 12.67
N VAL A 140 -9.50 18.40 12.56
CA VAL A 140 -10.31 17.87 13.67
C VAL A 140 -9.41 17.46 14.84
N CYS A 141 -8.30 16.77 14.59
CA CYS A 141 -7.34 16.42 15.63
C CYS A 141 -6.77 17.67 16.34
N TYR A 142 -6.43 18.72 15.60
CA TYR A 142 -5.94 19.96 16.19
C TYR A 142 -6.97 20.63 17.11
N VAL A 143 -8.22 20.73 16.66
CA VAL A 143 -9.30 21.33 17.45
C VAL A 143 -9.61 20.49 18.69
N TRP A 144 -9.66 19.17 18.53
CA TRP A 144 -10.11 18.26 19.60
C TRP A 144 -9.01 17.92 20.60
N LEU A 145 -7.80 17.56 20.11
CA LEU A 145 -6.70 17.10 20.95
C LEU A 145 -5.82 18.26 21.45
N ARG A 146 -5.85 19.39 20.73
CA ARG A 146 -5.04 20.59 20.99
C ARG A 146 -3.55 20.29 21.20
N PRO A 147 -2.90 19.55 20.25
CA PRO A 147 -1.50 19.26 20.36
C PRO A 147 -0.64 20.51 20.12
N PRO A 148 0.66 20.50 20.51
CA PRO A 148 1.60 21.51 20.07
C PRO A 148 1.66 21.59 18.52
N LEU A 149 1.95 22.77 17.97
CA LEU A 149 1.88 23.03 16.52
C LEU A 149 2.71 22.04 15.69
N LEU A 150 3.88 21.66 16.16
CA LEU A 150 4.77 20.72 15.45
C LEU A 150 4.55 19.24 15.79
N ALA A 151 3.63 18.91 16.70
CA ALA A 151 3.41 17.52 17.11
C ALA A 151 3.09 16.57 15.96
N PRO A 152 2.19 16.91 15.00
CA PRO A 152 1.93 16.00 13.87
C PRO A 152 3.14 15.76 12.98
N ALA A 153 3.98 16.78 12.76
CA ALA A 153 5.21 16.63 11.98
C ALA A 153 6.25 15.75 12.72
N GLN A 154 6.37 15.90 14.03
CA GLN A 154 7.27 15.08 14.85
C GLN A 154 6.79 13.64 14.95
N GLU A 155 5.49 13.42 15.21
CA GLU A 155 4.89 12.08 15.23
C GLU A 155 4.92 11.43 13.84
N GLY A 156 4.60 12.18 12.78
CA GLY A 156 4.72 11.69 11.40
C GLY A 156 6.13 11.24 11.08
N ARG A 157 7.16 12.05 11.43
CA ARG A 157 8.56 11.65 11.29
C ARG A 157 8.87 10.39 12.10
N ARG A 158 8.43 10.29 13.35
CA ARG A 158 8.65 9.13 14.21
C ARG A 158 8.10 7.85 13.57
N LEU A 159 6.87 7.93 13.06
CA LEU A 159 6.21 6.80 12.41
C LEU A 159 6.92 6.41 11.11
N ILE A 160 7.23 7.37 10.25
CA ILE A 160 7.85 7.10 8.96
C ILE A 160 9.30 6.58 9.12
N ASP A 161 10.05 7.08 10.10
CA ASP A 161 11.39 6.56 10.43
C ASP A 161 11.32 5.13 11.01
N THR A 162 10.21 4.76 11.66
CA THR A 162 9.97 3.38 12.12
C THR A 162 9.69 2.44 10.94
N ILE A 163 8.95 2.90 9.94
CA ILE A 163 8.69 2.18 8.69
C ILE A 163 9.99 2.09 7.86
N GLY A 164 10.77 3.18 7.84
CA GLY A 164 12.03 3.26 7.12
C GLY A 164 11.87 3.06 5.61
N TRP A 165 12.82 2.38 5.01
CA TRP A 165 12.83 2.10 3.56
C TRP A 165 11.61 1.29 3.08
N ALA A 166 10.92 0.57 3.98
CA ALA A 166 9.71 -0.17 3.64
C ALA A 166 8.56 0.73 3.11
N ALA A 167 8.64 2.04 3.34
CA ALA A 167 7.67 3.01 2.82
C ALA A 167 7.57 3.02 1.28
N VAL A 168 8.65 2.70 0.56
CA VAL A 168 8.67 2.68 -0.92
C VAL A 168 8.42 1.28 -1.50
N LEU A 169 8.37 0.23 -0.69
CA LEU A 169 8.16 -1.14 -1.16
C LEU A 169 6.91 -1.34 -2.03
N PRO A 170 5.73 -0.83 -1.67
CA PRO A 170 4.53 -1.05 -2.48
C PRO A 170 4.69 -0.55 -3.91
N GLN A 171 5.32 0.62 -4.08
CA GLN A 171 5.57 1.22 -5.39
C GLN A 171 6.62 0.44 -6.19
N MET A 172 7.70 0.02 -5.55
CA MET A 172 8.73 -0.82 -6.17
C MET A 172 8.16 -2.15 -6.66
N LEU A 173 7.32 -2.79 -5.85
CA LEU A 173 6.71 -4.07 -6.22
C LEU A 173 5.64 -3.92 -7.31
N ALA A 174 4.92 -2.80 -7.35
CA ALA A 174 4.01 -2.50 -8.46
C ALA A 174 4.78 -2.32 -9.78
N SER A 175 5.91 -1.60 -9.76
CA SER A 175 6.81 -1.44 -10.93
C SER A 175 7.35 -2.79 -11.40
N LEU A 176 7.69 -3.70 -10.48
CA LEU A 176 8.13 -5.06 -10.82
C LEU A 176 7.05 -5.85 -11.55
N GLY A 177 5.78 -5.69 -11.18
CA GLY A 177 4.65 -6.28 -11.89
C GLY A 177 4.58 -5.84 -13.36
N ALA A 178 4.81 -4.55 -13.64
CA ALA A 178 4.88 -4.02 -15.00
C ALA A 178 6.06 -4.60 -15.79
N VAL A 179 7.23 -4.72 -15.17
CA VAL A 179 8.41 -5.37 -15.79
C VAL A 179 8.13 -6.82 -16.13
N PHE A 180 7.48 -7.57 -15.25
CA PHE A 180 7.10 -8.96 -15.51
C PHE A 180 6.10 -9.10 -16.67
N ALA A 181 5.15 -8.17 -16.78
CA ALA A 181 4.22 -8.13 -17.90
C ALA A 181 4.96 -7.92 -19.23
N LEU A 182 5.90 -6.96 -19.28
CA LEU A 182 6.73 -6.67 -20.45
C LEU A 182 7.69 -7.83 -20.80
N ALA A 183 8.23 -8.51 -19.80
CA ALA A 183 9.12 -9.66 -19.98
C ALA A 183 8.38 -10.95 -20.38
N GLY A 184 7.05 -10.94 -20.51
CA GLY A 184 6.27 -12.11 -20.91
C GLY A 184 6.21 -13.21 -19.85
N VAL A 185 6.49 -12.90 -18.57
CA VAL A 185 6.48 -13.89 -17.48
C VAL A 185 5.12 -14.56 -17.35
N GLY A 186 4.01 -13.83 -17.61
CA GLY A 186 2.67 -14.41 -17.61
C GLY A 186 2.51 -15.54 -18.62
N GLY A 187 3.07 -15.41 -19.83
CA GLY A 187 3.09 -16.48 -20.84
C GLY A 187 3.83 -17.73 -20.36
N ALA A 188 5.03 -17.56 -19.80
CA ALA A 188 5.81 -18.67 -19.26
C ALA A 188 5.08 -19.39 -18.12
N VAL A 189 4.48 -18.65 -17.20
CA VAL A 189 3.66 -19.21 -16.10
C VAL A 189 2.42 -19.92 -16.66
N GLY A 190 1.78 -19.36 -17.70
CA GLY A 190 0.64 -19.97 -18.37
C GLY A 190 0.96 -21.31 -19.01
N HIS A 191 2.09 -21.44 -19.71
CA HIS A 191 2.58 -22.70 -20.25
C HIS A 191 2.82 -23.74 -19.16
N LEU A 192 3.58 -23.38 -18.12
CA LEU A 192 3.82 -24.27 -16.98
C LEU A 192 2.49 -24.71 -16.32
N ALA A 193 1.56 -23.78 -16.10
CA ALA A 193 0.27 -24.11 -15.51
C ALA A 193 -0.54 -25.07 -16.39
N SER A 194 -0.51 -24.89 -17.70
CA SER A 194 -1.22 -25.77 -18.65
C SER A 194 -0.64 -27.18 -18.70
N ASP A 195 0.66 -27.30 -18.54
CA ASP A 195 1.36 -28.59 -18.57
C ASP A 195 1.13 -29.41 -17.27
N TRP A 196 1.00 -28.73 -16.14
CA TRP A 196 0.97 -29.37 -14.81
C TRP A 196 -0.41 -29.44 -14.17
N LEU A 197 -1.36 -28.60 -14.60
CA LEU A 197 -2.69 -28.49 -13.99
C LEU A 197 -3.78 -28.90 -14.98
N PRO A 198 -4.83 -29.62 -14.54
CA PRO A 198 -5.95 -30.03 -15.39
C PRO A 198 -6.90 -28.82 -15.60
N LEU A 199 -6.48 -27.82 -16.39
CA LEU A 199 -7.21 -26.56 -16.62
C LEU A 199 -8.34 -26.70 -17.67
N GLY A 200 -8.85 -27.90 -17.86
CA GLY A 200 -9.87 -28.21 -18.86
C GLY A 200 -11.30 -27.77 -18.51
N THR A 201 -11.54 -27.37 -17.27
CA THR A 201 -12.89 -26.97 -16.80
C THR A 201 -12.91 -25.55 -16.25
N PRO A 202 -14.07 -24.84 -16.33
CA PRO A 202 -14.22 -23.49 -15.76
C PRO A 202 -13.88 -23.42 -14.27
N LEU A 203 -14.29 -24.44 -13.50
CA LEU A 203 -14.02 -24.52 -12.06
C LEU A 203 -12.52 -24.66 -11.78
N ALA A 204 -11.82 -25.53 -12.51
CA ALA A 204 -10.37 -25.71 -12.34
C ALA A 204 -9.59 -24.43 -12.67
N ALA A 205 -10.01 -23.70 -13.72
CA ALA A 205 -9.40 -22.42 -14.06
C ALA A 205 -9.62 -21.36 -12.97
N ALA A 206 -10.82 -21.26 -12.40
CA ALA A 206 -11.13 -20.35 -11.30
C ALA A 206 -10.29 -20.67 -10.03
N ILE A 207 -10.22 -21.94 -9.65
CA ILE A 207 -9.41 -22.41 -8.51
C ILE A 207 -7.91 -22.11 -8.75
N ALA A 208 -7.39 -22.49 -9.92
CA ALA A 208 -5.99 -22.27 -10.27
C ALA A 208 -5.62 -20.79 -10.29
N TYR A 209 -6.51 -19.93 -10.77
CA TYR A 209 -6.31 -18.48 -10.78
C TYR A 209 -6.29 -17.90 -9.37
N CYS A 210 -7.27 -18.21 -8.51
CA CYS A 210 -7.33 -17.70 -7.15
C CYS A 210 -6.16 -18.19 -6.29
N LEU A 211 -5.86 -19.50 -6.34
CA LEU A 211 -4.73 -20.06 -5.61
C LEU A 211 -3.39 -19.56 -6.16
N GLY A 212 -3.28 -19.44 -7.49
CA GLY A 212 -2.11 -18.88 -8.16
C GLY A 212 -1.89 -17.41 -7.76
N MET A 213 -2.94 -16.59 -7.72
CA MET A 213 -2.88 -15.21 -7.23
C MET A 213 -2.35 -15.16 -5.79
N ALA A 214 -2.88 -15.98 -4.89
CA ALA A 214 -2.45 -16.03 -3.50
C ALA A 214 -1.00 -16.54 -3.36
N LEU A 215 -0.64 -17.61 -4.07
CA LEU A 215 0.70 -18.20 -4.04
C LEU A 215 1.76 -17.23 -4.64
N PHE A 216 1.48 -16.64 -5.79
CA PHE A 216 2.39 -15.68 -6.41
C PHE A 216 2.59 -14.46 -5.51
N THR A 217 1.50 -13.97 -4.90
CA THR A 217 1.57 -12.89 -3.92
C THR A 217 2.32 -13.30 -2.66
N PHE A 218 2.16 -14.53 -2.18
CA PHE A 218 2.92 -15.04 -1.04
C PHE A 218 4.43 -14.99 -1.29
N VAL A 219 4.87 -15.35 -2.49
CA VAL A 219 6.29 -15.30 -2.89
C VAL A 219 6.75 -13.87 -3.13
N MET A 220 5.97 -13.07 -3.85
CA MET A 220 6.33 -11.70 -4.24
C MET A 220 6.11 -10.66 -3.15
N GLY A 221 5.24 -10.94 -2.17
CA GLY A 221 4.86 -10.00 -1.13
C GLY A 221 3.85 -8.93 -1.55
N ASN A 222 3.33 -8.95 -2.78
CA ASN A 222 2.43 -7.92 -3.27
C ASN A 222 1.47 -8.42 -4.35
N ALA A 223 0.16 -8.23 -4.12
CA ALA A 223 -0.88 -8.63 -5.08
C ALA A 223 -0.84 -7.83 -6.38
N PHE A 224 -0.41 -6.56 -6.35
CA PHE A 224 -0.29 -5.75 -7.57
C PHE A 224 0.82 -6.26 -8.50
N ALA A 225 1.88 -6.86 -7.97
CA ALA A 225 2.91 -7.52 -8.78
C ALA A 225 2.45 -8.87 -9.34
N ALA A 226 1.66 -9.62 -8.56
CA ALA A 226 1.11 -10.91 -8.97
C ALA A 226 0.03 -10.79 -10.03
N PHE A 227 -0.79 -9.73 -9.96
CA PHE A 227 -1.98 -9.56 -10.79
C PHE A 227 -1.70 -9.55 -12.30
N PRO A 228 -0.78 -8.74 -12.84
CA PRO A 228 -0.50 -8.75 -14.28
C PRO A 228 -0.03 -10.11 -14.78
N VAL A 229 0.79 -10.80 -13.99
CA VAL A 229 1.33 -12.12 -14.34
C VAL A 229 0.22 -13.17 -14.39
N MET A 230 -0.56 -13.30 -13.32
CA MET A 230 -1.61 -14.31 -13.24
C MET A 230 -2.79 -14.02 -14.16
N THR A 231 -3.09 -12.74 -14.40
CA THR A 231 -4.10 -12.33 -15.38
C THR A 231 -3.70 -12.72 -16.79
N ALA A 232 -2.43 -12.51 -17.17
CA ALA A 232 -1.91 -12.93 -18.47
C ALA A 232 -1.75 -14.45 -18.58
N ALA A 233 -1.41 -15.15 -17.48
CA ALA A 233 -1.18 -16.58 -17.48
C ALA A 233 -2.47 -17.42 -17.56
N ILE A 234 -3.46 -17.08 -16.75
CA ILE A 234 -4.69 -17.89 -16.55
C ILE A 234 -5.95 -17.03 -16.73
N GLY A 235 -5.98 -15.82 -16.17
CA GLY A 235 -7.18 -15.02 -16.11
C GLY A 235 -7.78 -14.73 -17.47
N LEU A 236 -7.05 -14.02 -18.34
CA LEU A 236 -7.54 -13.68 -19.69
C LEU A 236 -7.64 -14.90 -20.61
N PRO A 237 -6.60 -15.76 -20.77
CA PRO A 237 -6.67 -16.83 -21.76
C PRO A 237 -7.72 -17.90 -21.43
N LEU A 238 -7.86 -18.26 -20.16
CA LEU A 238 -8.77 -19.35 -19.77
C LEU A 238 -10.11 -18.84 -19.26
N ILE A 239 -10.12 -18.00 -18.20
CA ILE A 239 -11.40 -17.58 -17.60
C ILE A 239 -12.20 -16.73 -18.57
N VAL A 240 -11.58 -15.71 -19.19
CA VAL A 240 -12.28 -14.78 -20.07
C VAL A 240 -12.47 -15.35 -21.46
N HIS A 241 -11.37 -15.66 -22.18
CA HIS A 241 -11.45 -15.98 -23.60
C HIS A 241 -11.97 -17.40 -23.87
N ARG A 242 -11.52 -18.40 -23.09
CA ARG A 242 -11.94 -19.79 -23.33
C ARG A 242 -13.28 -20.13 -22.71
N PHE A 243 -13.56 -19.65 -21.49
CA PHE A 243 -14.77 -20.02 -20.75
C PHE A 243 -15.80 -18.89 -20.65
N GLY A 244 -15.55 -17.72 -21.28
CA GLY A 244 -16.52 -16.62 -21.37
C GLY A 244 -16.81 -15.91 -20.04
N GLY A 245 -15.89 -15.94 -19.09
CA GLY A 245 -16.04 -15.26 -17.79
C GLY A 245 -15.92 -13.75 -17.90
N ASP A 246 -16.61 -13.03 -17.01
CA ASP A 246 -16.57 -11.57 -16.93
C ASP A 246 -15.19 -11.09 -16.43
N PRO A 247 -14.49 -10.22 -17.19
CA PRO A 247 -13.16 -9.74 -16.83
C PRO A 247 -13.13 -8.83 -15.59
N ALA A 248 -14.21 -8.10 -15.30
CA ALA A 248 -14.27 -7.23 -14.13
C ALA A 248 -14.43 -8.05 -12.84
N ILE A 249 -15.30 -9.06 -12.86
CA ILE A 249 -15.47 -9.99 -11.74
C ILE A 249 -14.19 -10.79 -11.52
N MET A 250 -13.58 -11.33 -12.59
CA MET A 250 -12.30 -12.03 -12.54
C MET A 250 -11.21 -11.17 -11.89
N SER A 251 -11.10 -9.92 -12.33
CA SER A 251 -10.07 -9.00 -11.81
C SER A 251 -10.30 -8.64 -10.35
N ALA A 252 -11.53 -8.30 -9.97
CA ALA A 252 -11.89 -7.90 -8.62
C ALA A 252 -11.65 -9.04 -7.61
N ILE A 253 -12.19 -10.22 -7.87
CA ILE A 253 -12.05 -11.37 -6.97
C ILE A 253 -10.62 -11.90 -7.01
N GLY A 254 -9.94 -11.86 -8.15
CA GLY A 254 -8.52 -12.22 -8.26
C GLY A 254 -7.63 -11.36 -7.37
N MET A 255 -7.85 -10.04 -7.34
CA MET A 255 -7.14 -9.14 -6.42
C MET A 255 -7.42 -9.47 -4.96
N LEU A 256 -8.67 -9.75 -4.60
CA LEU A 256 -9.04 -10.17 -3.23
C LEU A 256 -8.36 -11.49 -2.84
N ALA A 257 -8.30 -12.47 -3.75
CA ALA A 257 -7.55 -13.71 -3.54
C ALA A 257 -6.04 -13.44 -3.36
N GLY A 258 -5.48 -12.54 -4.16
CA GLY A 258 -4.09 -12.08 -4.01
C GLY A 258 -3.82 -11.45 -2.64
N PHE A 259 -4.70 -10.59 -2.14
CA PHE A 259 -4.57 -10.02 -0.81
C PHE A 259 -4.57 -11.08 0.31
N CYS A 260 -5.27 -12.20 0.15
CA CYS A 260 -5.13 -13.31 1.10
C CYS A 260 -3.69 -13.83 1.17
N GLY A 261 -2.97 -13.85 0.04
CA GLY A 261 -1.55 -14.18 0.00
C GLY A 261 -0.68 -13.17 0.75
N THR A 262 -0.97 -11.86 0.67
CA THR A 262 -0.22 -10.83 1.41
C THR A 262 -0.32 -11.01 2.92
N LEU A 263 -1.47 -11.46 3.42
CA LEU A 263 -1.69 -11.68 4.85
C LEU A 263 -0.88 -12.84 5.42
N LEU A 264 -0.39 -13.75 4.57
CA LEU A 264 0.28 -14.98 4.98
C LEU A 264 1.81 -14.89 4.94
N THR A 265 2.40 -13.82 4.39
CA THR A 265 3.84 -13.75 4.10
C THR A 265 4.53 -12.57 4.78
N PRO A 266 5.73 -12.77 5.36
CA PRO A 266 6.56 -11.67 5.82
C PRO A 266 7.11 -10.80 4.67
N MET A 267 7.11 -11.30 3.43
CA MET A 267 7.51 -10.52 2.24
C MET A 267 6.60 -9.30 2.03
N ALA A 268 5.34 -9.38 2.44
CA ALA A 268 4.42 -8.23 2.49
C ALA A 268 4.70 -7.38 3.75
N ALA A 269 5.91 -6.81 3.84
CA ALA A 269 6.39 -6.13 5.04
C ALA A 269 5.49 -5.00 5.50
N ASN A 270 4.93 -4.22 4.58
CA ASN A 270 4.00 -3.12 4.86
C ASN A 270 2.69 -3.56 5.51
N PHE A 271 2.22 -4.80 5.28
CA PHE A 271 1.01 -5.34 5.89
C PHE A 271 1.28 -6.11 7.19
N ASN A 272 2.49 -6.61 7.38
CA ASN A 272 2.79 -7.59 8.43
C ASN A 272 3.88 -7.10 9.39
N LEU A 273 5.05 -6.74 8.89
CA LEU A 273 6.19 -6.34 9.74
C LEU A 273 6.07 -4.90 10.21
N VAL A 274 5.57 -3.99 9.36
CA VAL A 274 5.37 -2.59 9.72
C VAL A 274 4.33 -2.43 10.83
N PRO A 275 3.12 -3.04 10.75
CA PRO A 275 2.18 -3.00 11.87
C PRO A 275 2.75 -3.60 13.16
N ALA A 276 3.48 -4.71 13.08
CA ALA A 276 4.12 -5.30 14.24
C ALA A 276 5.14 -4.35 14.90
N ALA A 277 5.91 -3.63 14.08
CA ALA A 277 6.87 -2.63 14.56
C ALA A 277 6.19 -1.38 15.13
N LEU A 278 5.11 -0.90 14.52
CA LEU A 278 4.35 0.26 14.99
C LEU A 278 3.62 -0.01 16.31
N LEU A 279 3.13 -1.23 16.48
CA LEU A 279 2.47 -1.71 17.71
C LEU A 279 3.46 -2.19 18.78
N GLU A 280 4.77 -2.15 18.48
CA GLU A 280 5.85 -2.61 19.39
C GLU A 280 5.63 -4.05 19.88
N LEU A 281 5.14 -4.94 18.98
CA LEU A 281 4.86 -6.31 19.33
C LEU A 281 6.16 -7.09 19.63
N PRO A 282 6.19 -7.94 20.68
CA PRO A 282 7.36 -8.77 21.00
C PRO A 282 7.66 -9.79 19.88
N ASP A 283 6.63 -10.32 19.22
CA ASP A 283 6.75 -11.21 18.08
C ASP A 283 6.50 -10.42 16.77
N ARG A 284 7.54 -10.22 15.97
CA ARG A 284 7.46 -9.54 14.68
C ARG A 284 6.56 -10.26 13.65
N HIS A 285 6.30 -11.55 13.83
CA HIS A 285 5.38 -12.34 13.01
C HIS A 285 4.00 -12.52 13.66
N GLY A 286 3.75 -11.88 14.79
CA GLY A 286 2.49 -11.98 15.53
C GLY A 286 1.27 -11.58 14.69
N VAL A 287 1.42 -10.55 13.83
CA VAL A 287 0.36 -10.13 12.91
C VAL A 287 0.00 -11.25 11.93
N ILE A 288 1.00 -11.90 11.31
CA ILE A 288 0.77 -13.01 10.36
C ILE A 288 0.03 -14.15 11.07
N ARG A 289 0.48 -14.54 12.26
CA ARG A 289 -0.16 -15.64 13.00
C ARG A 289 -1.60 -15.34 13.35
N ALA A 290 -1.91 -14.10 13.73
CA ALA A 290 -3.26 -13.72 14.10
C ALA A 290 -4.22 -13.71 12.90
N GLN A 291 -3.75 -13.32 11.72
CA GLN A 291 -4.61 -13.17 10.54
C GLN A 291 -4.60 -14.38 9.58
N ALA A 292 -3.65 -15.30 9.70
CA ALA A 292 -3.53 -16.46 8.81
C ALA A 292 -4.80 -17.32 8.74
N PRO A 293 -5.49 -17.67 9.84
CA PRO A 293 -6.75 -18.43 9.74
C PRO A 293 -7.82 -17.69 8.94
N THR A 294 -7.97 -16.38 9.18
CA THR A 294 -8.92 -15.54 8.44
C THR A 294 -8.56 -15.45 6.95
N ALA A 295 -7.28 -15.32 6.63
CA ALA A 295 -6.80 -15.27 5.25
C ALA A 295 -7.13 -16.56 4.47
N LEU A 296 -6.99 -17.72 5.09
CA LEU A 296 -7.32 -19.01 4.47
C LEU A 296 -8.83 -19.15 4.24
N ILE A 297 -9.65 -18.76 5.21
CA ILE A 297 -11.12 -18.77 5.07
C ILE A 297 -11.55 -17.82 3.96
N LEU A 298 -10.98 -16.60 3.91
CA LEU A 298 -11.27 -15.62 2.86
C LEU A 298 -10.81 -16.10 1.49
N LEU A 299 -9.68 -16.78 1.38
CA LEU A 299 -9.21 -17.36 0.13
C LEU A 299 -10.18 -18.42 -0.39
N ALA A 300 -10.67 -19.31 0.49
CA ALA A 300 -11.68 -20.28 0.13
C ALA A 300 -12.99 -19.61 -0.31
N ALA A 301 -13.44 -18.58 0.42
CA ALA A 301 -14.63 -17.81 0.07
C ALA A 301 -14.49 -17.08 -1.29
N ASN A 302 -13.34 -16.41 -1.52
CA ASN A 302 -13.06 -15.76 -2.79
C ASN A 302 -13.02 -16.76 -3.96
N THR A 303 -12.45 -17.94 -3.74
CA THR A 303 -12.42 -19.01 -4.75
C THR A 303 -13.84 -19.51 -5.08
N ALA A 304 -14.66 -19.69 -4.06
CA ALA A 304 -16.06 -20.06 -4.25
C ALA A 304 -16.89 -18.97 -4.95
N LEU A 305 -16.67 -17.70 -4.58
CA LEU A 305 -17.30 -16.56 -5.24
C LEU A 305 -16.86 -16.44 -6.71
N MET A 306 -15.57 -16.62 -7.01
CA MET A 306 -15.06 -16.65 -8.37
C MET A 306 -15.78 -17.71 -9.20
N ALA A 307 -15.79 -18.95 -8.71
CA ALA A 307 -16.42 -20.06 -9.41
C ALA A 307 -17.93 -19.87 -9.59
N GLY A 308 -18.60 -19.22 -8.64
CA GLY A 308 -20.05 -19.02 -8.65
C GLY A 308 -20.53 -17.83 -9.46
N LEU A 309 -19.71 -16.80 -9.65
CA LEU A 309 -20.12 -15.51 -10.22
C LEU A 309 -19.50 -15.22 -11.59
N VAL A 310 -18.23 -15.58 -11.81
CA VAL A 310 -17.47 -15.13 -13.00
C VAL A 310 -18.06 -15.58 -14.33
N TYR A 311 -18.79 -16.70 -14.35
CA TYR A 311 -19.42 -17.28 -15.55
C TYR A 311 -20.93 -17.05 -15.66
N ARG A 312 -21.50 -16.20 -14.80
CA ARG A 312 -22.96 -15.96 -14.76
C ARG A 312 -23.42 -14.66 -15.40
N PHE A 313 -22.47 -13.79 -15.77
CA PHE A 313 -22.76 -12.47 -16.32
C PHE A 313 -22.15 -12.27 -17.70
#